data_bec81d966f1e919c20273a6e5141005d
#
_entry.id   bec81d966f1e919c20273a6e5141005d
#
_cell.length_a   1.000
_cell.length_b   1.000
_cell.length_c   1.000
_cell.angle_alpha   90.00
_cell.angle_beta   90.00
_cell.angle_gamma   90.00
#
_symmetry.space_group_name_H-M   'P 1'
#
loop_
_entity.id
_entity.type
_entity.pdbx_description
1 polymer ?
#
loop_
_entity_poly.entity_id
_entity_poly.type
_entity_poly.pdbx_seq_one_letter_code
_entity_poly.pdbx_strand_id
1 'polypeptide(L)'
;MKYFISATPGPMPPTPEQFDTAIEWLEGRVDDGTFDCVYGFLEGGGFGITNADSHREALDLMAEYPLFGMVTWEVRPLLEFKEGLDTVRAKLAEAQSAMAG
;
A
#
# COMPACT_ATOMS: atom_id res chain seq x y z
N MET A 1 -3.15 11.70 -1.05
CA MET A 1 -1.93 10.98 -0.60
C MET A 1 -1.98 9.54 -1.09
N LYS A 2 -0.83 9.00 -1.37
CA LYS A 2 -0.74 7.61 -1.84
C LYS A 2 -0.17 6.72 -0.76
N TYR A 3 -0.65 5.48 -0.73
CA TYR A 3 -0.20 4.47 0.23
C TYR A 3 0.06 3.16 -0.49
N PHE A 4 1.17 2.53 -0.14
CA PHE A 4 1.43 1.13 -0.44
C PHE A 4 0.76 0.30 0.65
N ILE A 5 -0.11 -0.62 0.26
CA ILE A 5 -0.79 -1.52 1.19
C ILE A 5 -0.57 -2.94 0.71
N SER A 6 0.06 -3.77 1.53
CA SER A 6 0.21 -5.18 1.22
C SER A 6 -0.55 -6.04 2.22
N ALA A 7 -1.06 -7.16 1.73
CA ALA A 7 -1.75 -8.16 2.51
C ALA A 7 -1.14 -9.52 2.19
N THR A 8 -0.59 -10.17 3.21
CA THR A 8 -0.01 -11.52 3.05
C THR A 8 -0.84 -12.53 3.84
N PRO A 9 -0.86 -13.82 3.42
CA PRO A 9 -1.67 -14.82 4.08
C PRO A 9 -1.34 -14.95 5.57
N GLY A 10 -2.41 -15.02 6.39
CA GLY A 10 -2.30 -15.36 7.80
C GLY A 10 -2.31 -16.88 8.01
N PRO A 11 -2.40 -17.32 9.28
CA PRO A 11 -2.34 -18.76 9.61
C PRO A 11 -3.56 -19.55 9.15
N MET A 12 -4.70 -18.89 8.95
CA MET A 12 -5.91 -19.57 8.49
C MET A 12 -6.24 -19.15 7.06
N PRO A 13 -6.30 -20.10 6.12
CA PRO A 13 -6.66 -19.79 4.75
C PRO A 13 -8.15 -19.43 4.64
N PRO A 14 -8.51 -18.52 3.73
CA PRO A 14 -9.92 -18.26 3.43
C PRO A 14 -10.54 -19.44 2.68
N THR A 15 -11.87 -19.54 2.76
CA THR A 15 -12.60 -20.45 1.88
C THR A 15 -12.58 -19.90 0.45
N PRO A 16 -12.82 -20.77 -0.57
CA PRO A 16 -12.92 -20.27 -1.95
C PRO A 16 -13.94 -19.15 -2.12
N GLU A 17 -15.07 -19.20 -1.43
CA GLU A 17 -16.10 -18.16 -1.48
C GLU A 17 -15.62 -16.83 -0.89
N GLN A 18 -14.94 -16.90 0.26
CA GLN A 18 -14.35 -15.71 0.88
C GLN A 18 -13.29 -15.08 -0.02
N PHE A 19 -12.47 -15.91 -0.64
CA PHE A 19 -11.46 -15.44 -1.57
C PHE A 19 -12.08 -14.75 -2.79
N ASP A 20 -13.10 -15.36 -3.39
CA ASP A 20 -13.80 -14.77 -4.53
C ASP A 20 -14.42 -13.41 -4.18
N THR A 21 -15.02 -13.29 -2.99
CA THR A 21 -15.57 -12.04 -2.50
C THR A 21 -14.49 -10.96 -2.38
N ALA A 22 -13.30 -11.34 -1.89
CA ALA A 22 -12.18 -10.43 -1.78
C ALA A 22 -11.69 -9.95 -3.15
N ILE A 23 -11.60 -10.86 -4.13
CA ILE A 23 -11.19 -10.51 -5.49
C ILE A 23 -12.19 -9.55 -6.13
N GLU A 24 -13.49 -9.80 -5.99
CA GLU A 24 -14.52 -8.89 -6.50
C GLU A 24 -14.41 -7.50 -5.87
N TRP A 25 -14.15 -7.43 -4.58
CA TRP A 25 -13.95 -6.15 -3.89
C TRP A 25 -12.74 -5.40 -4.44
N LEU A 26 -11.62 -6.10 -4.63
CA LEU A 26 -10.40 -5.50 -5.21
C LEU A 26 -10.64 -4.98 -6.62
N GLU A 27 -11.29 -5.78 -7.47
CA GLU A 27 -11.63 -5.37 -8.83
C GLU A 27 -12.51 -4.11 -8.84
N GLY A 28 -13.48 -4.05 -7.94
CA GLY A 28 -14.33 -2.88 -7.80
C GLY A 28 -13.57 -1.63 -7.37
N ARG A 29 -12.58 -1.77 -6.49
CA ARG A 29 -11.77 -0.63 -6.04
C ARG A 29 -10.78 -0.17 -7.11
N VAL A 30 -10.28 -1.06 -7.94
CA VAL A 30 -9.47 -0.66 -9.11
C VAL A 30 -10.36 0.08 -10.12
N ASP A 31 -11.55 -0.45 -10.40
CA ASP A 31 -12.48 0.13 -11.37
C ASP A 31 -12.94 1.53 -10.97
N ASP A 32 -13.14 1.78 -9.68
CA ASP A 32 -13.60 3.09 -9.20
C ASP A 32 -12.45 4.09 -8.93
N GLY A 33 -11.21 3.67 -9.16
CA GLY A 33 -10.05 4.54 -8.99
C GLY A 33 -9.52 4.64 -7.57
N THR A 34 -10.07 3.89 -6.61
CA THR A 34 -9.56 3.86 -5.23
C THR A 34 -8.15 3.31 -5.20
N PHE A 35 -7.89 2.23 -5.93
CA PHE A 35 -6.54 1.71 -6.15
C PHE A 35 -6.06 2.10 -7.54
N ASP A 36 -4.83 2.60 -7.63
CA ASP A 36 -4.17 2.82 -8.92
C ASP A 36 -3.83 1.49 -9.59
N CYS A 37 -3.43 0.52 -8.78
CA CYS A 37 -3.05 -0.82 -9.24
C CYS A 37 -3.13 -1.82 -8.09
N VAL A 38 -3.29 -3.09 -8.45
CA VAL A 38 -3.21 -4.22 -7.51
C VAL A 38 -2.44 -5.33 -8.20
N TYR A 39 -1.47 -5.91 -7.50
CA TYR A 39 -0.68 -7.05 -8.00
C TYR A 39 -0.59 -8.14 -6.95
N GLY A 40 -0.56 -9.38 -7.39
CA GLY A 40 -0.35 -10.54 -6.51
C GLY A 40 1.14 -10.86 -6.34
N PHE A 41 1.49 -11.38 -5.16
CA PHE A 41 2.82 -11.96 -4.93
C PHE A 41 2.82 -13.43 -5.37
N LEU A 42 3.94 -13.91 -5.88
CA LEU A 42 4.06 -15.31 -6.31
C LEU A 42 3.82 -16.29 -5.16
N GLU A 43 4.25 -15.93 -3.96
CA GLU A 43 4.11 -16.77 -2.77
C GLU A 43 2.77 -16.63 -2.06
N GLY A 44 1.87 -15.79 -2.58
CA GLY A 44 0.56 -15.55 -1.99
C GLY A 44 0.42 -14.16 -1.40
N GLY A 45 -0.81 -13.68 -1.37
CA GLY A 45 -1.09 -12.30 -1.02
C GLY A 45 -0.80 -11.35 -2.16
N GLY A 46 -0.76 -10.06 -1.87
CA GLY A 46 -0.52 -9.04 -2.88
C GLY A 46 -0.40 -7.67 -2.28
N PHE A 47 -0.27 -6.68 -3.15
CA PHE A 47 -0.24 -5.28 -2.74
C PHE A 47 -1.04 -4.41 -3.70
N GLY A 48 -1.43 -3.25 -3.20
CA GLY A 48 -2.05 -2.21 -4.02
C GLY A 48 -1.50 -0.84 -3.66
N ILE A 49 -1.60 0.07 -4.60
CA ILE A 49 -1.33 1.49 -4.37
C ILE A 49 -2.68 2.18 -4.33
N THR A 50 -3.01 2.77 -3.18
CA THR A 50 -4.30 3.44 -2.99
C THR A 50 -4.14 4.94 -2.82
N ASN A 51 -5.22 5.65 -3.14
CA ASN A 51 -5.35 7.08 -2.88
C ASN A 51 -6.25 7.27 -1.66
N ALA A 52 -5.81 8.06 -0.71
CA ALA A 52 -6.58 8.40 0.47
C ALA A 52 -6.22 9.83 0.93
N ASP A 53 -7.20 10.54 1.48
CA ASP A 53 -6.98 11.92 1.93
C ASP A 53 -6.34 11.98 3.32
N SER A 54 -6.37 10.88 4.06
CA SER A 54 -5.82 10.81 5.41
C SER A 54 -5.42 9.38 5.75
N HIS A 55 -4.64 9.23 6.83
CA HIS A 55 -4.32 7.91 7.38
C HIS A 55 -5.58 7.18 7.83
N ARG A 56 -6.54 7.90 8.39
CA ARG A 56 -7.81 7.33 8.83
C ARG A 56 -8.59 6.74 7.66
N GLU A 57 -8.64 7.45 6.54
CA GLU A 57 -9.31 6.95 5.35
C GLU A 57 -8.63 5.69 4.81
N ALA A 58 -7.30 5.64 4.84
CA ALA A 58 -6.56 4.44 4.44
C ALA A 58 -6.89 3.26 5.36
N LEU A 59 -6.99 3.48 6.68
CA LEU A 59 -7.39 2.44 7.62
C LEU A 59 -8.82 1.98 7.38
N ASP A 60 -9.74 2.90 7.14
CA ASP A 60 -11.14 2.58 6.88
C ASP A 60 -11.25 1.72 5.61
N LEU A 61 -10.46 2.01 4.58
CA LEU A 61 -10.42 1.21 3.37
C LEU A 61 -9.94 -0.21 3.65
N MET A 62 -8.86 -0.36 4.43
CA MET A 62 -8.36 -1.68 4.82
C MET A 62 -9.42 -2.47 5.59
N ALA A 63 -10.14 -1.81 6.49
CA ALA A 63 -11.17 -2.45 7.30
C ALA A 63 -12.36 -2.94 6.47
N GLU A 64 -12.56 -2.38 5.28
CA GLU A 64 -13.61 -2.84 4.35
C GLU A 64 -13.20 -4.11 3.60
N TYR A 65 -11.91 -4.43 3.55
CA TYR A 65 -11.42 -5.61 2.84
C TYR A 65 -12.03 -6.88 3.43
N PRO A 66 -12.67 -7.74 2.63
CA PRO A 66 -13.37 -8.92 3.16
C PRO A 66 -12.50 -9.88 3.98
N LEU A 67 -11.19 -9.93 3.73
CA LEU A 67 -10.26 -10.78 4.48
C LEU A 67 -9.45 -10.00 5.51
N PHE A 68 -9.94 -8.86 5.97
CA PHE A 68 -9.20 -7.95 6.84
C PHE A 68 -8.55 -8.64 8.03
N GLY A 69 -9.27 -9.50 8.73
CA GLY A 69 -8.77 -10.20 9.92
C GLY A 69 -8.00 -11.48 9.61
N MET A 70 -7.85 -11.86 8.33
CA MET A 70 -7.23 -13.12 7.93
C MET A 70 -5.87 -12.92 7.27
N VAL A 71 -5.40 -11.69 7.16
CA VAL A 71 -4.14 -11.35 6.49
C VAL A 71 -3.24 -10.55 7.40
N THR A 72 -1.95 -10.55 7.09
CA THR A 72 -0.96 -9.67 7.72
C THR A 72 -0.77 -8.47 6.84
N TRP A 73 -0.91 -7.28 7.42
CA TRP A 73 -0.86 -6.02 6.71
C TRP A 73 0.49 -5.33 6.82
N GLU A 74 0.88 -4.66 5.73
CA GLU A 74 1.96 -3.69 5.73
C GLU A 74 1.44 -2.44 5.01
N VAL A 75 1.61 -1.27 5.61
CA VAL A 75 1.13 -0.01 5.04
C VAL A 75 2.26 1.00 5.08
N ARG A 76 2.54 1.61 3.93
CA ARG A 76 3.57 2.64 3.82
C ARG A 76 3.00 3.87 3.12
N PRO A 77 3.09 5.05 3.73
CA PRO A 77 2.79 6.28 3.00
C PRO A 77 3.88 6.53 1.95
N LEU A 78 3.48 7.05 0.80
CA LEU A 78 4.38 7.26 -0.32
C LEU A 78 4.51 8.75 -0.62
N LEU A 79 5.68 9.14 -1.07
CA LEU A 79 5.96 10.48 -1.61
C LEU A 79 6.09 10.40 -3.12
N GLU A 80 5.84 11.51 -3.78
CA GLU A 80 6.22 11.64 -5.18
C GLU A 80 7.74 11.45 -5.29
N PHE A 81 8.15 10.67 -6.27
CA PHE A 81 9.55 10.29 -6.44
C PHE A 81 10.47 11.52 -6.50
N LYS A 82 10.06 12.54 -7.27
CA LYS A 82 10.85 13.75 -7.43
C LYS A 82 11.02 14.51 -6.12
N GLU A 83 9.96 14.64 -5.33
CA GLU A 83 10.04 15.31 -4.02
C GLU A 83 11.04 14.60 -3.10
N GLY A 84 10.98 13.28 -3.05
CA GLY A 84 11.91 12.49 -2.26
C GLY A 84 13.35 12.70 -2.71
N LEU A 85 13.61 12.68 -4.01
CA LEU A 85 14.94 12.90 -4.56
C LEU A 85 15.49 14.29 -4.26
N ASP A 86 14.67 15.33 -4.38
CA ASP A 86 15.09 16.70 -4.11
C ASP A 86 15.49 16.86 -2.64
N THR A 87 14.74 16.26 -1.73
CA THR A 87 15.05 16.26 -0.31
C THR A 87 16.38 15.56 -0.01
N VAL A 88 16.58 14.37 -0.57
CA VAL A 88 17.82 13.61 -0.39
C VAL A 88 19.00 14.36 -0.98
N ARG A 89 18.84 14.94 -2.16
CA ARG A 89 19.90 15.74 -2.79
C ARG A 89 20.33 16.91 -1.90
N ALA A 90 19.36 17.62 -1.34
CA ALA A 90 19.64 18.74 -0.44
C ALA A 90 20.38 18.29 0.80
N LYS A 91 20.02 17.15 1.39
CA LYS A 91 20.68 16.59 2.56
C LYS A 91 22.10 16.12 2.24
N LEU A 92 22.31 15.51 1.08
CA LEU A 92 23.66 15.09 0.65
C LEU A 92 24.57 16.30 0.44
N ALA A 93 24.06 17.36 -0.18
CA ALA A 93 24.83 18.60 -0.39
C ALA A 93 25.22 19.25 0.94
N GLU A 94 24.28 19.28 1.89
CA GLU A 94 24.52 19.80 3.24
C GLU A 94 25.60 18.98 3.97
N ALA A 95 25.51 17.66 3.91
CA ALA A 95 26.52 16.77 4.52
C ALA A 95 27.90 16.95 3.90
N GLN A 96 27.97 17.12 2.58
CA GLN A 96 29.23 17.34 1.87
C GLN A 96 29.87 18.67 2.27
N SER A 97 29.06 19.74 2.37
CA SER A 97 29.55 21.04 2.82
C SER A 97 30.12 20.98 4.23
N ALA A 98 29.46 20.26 5.13
CA ALA A 98 29.97 20.08 6.50
C ALA A 98 31.27 19.31 6.53
N MET A 99 31.45 18.32 5.66
CA MET A 99 32.71 17.55 5.57
C MET A 99 33.84 18.34 4.91
N ALA A 100 33.52 19.23 3.97
CA ALA A 100 34.49 20.02 3.26
C ALA A 100 35.01 21.22 4.07
N GLY A 101 34.22 21.64 5.04
CA GLY A 101 34.59 22.76 5.92
C GLY A 101 35.47 22.34 7.05
#